data_fbc33466b427857d024de6792817cfc4
#
_entry.id   fbc33466b427857d024de6792817cfc4
#
_cell.length_a   1.000
_cell.length_b   1.000
_cell.length_c   1.000
_cell.angle_alpha   90.00
_cell.angle_beta   90.00
_cell.angle_gamma   90.00
#
_symmetry.space_group_name_H-M   'P 1'
#
loop_
_entity.id
_entity.type
_entity.pdbx_description
1 polymer ?
#
loop_
_entity_poly.entity_id
_entity_poly.type
_entity_poly.pdbx_seq_one_letter_code
_entity_poly.pdbx_strand_id
1 'polypeptide(L)'
;MDPTQLRSAAAEHRYLRGLIQVPVGLLFIVAALGNEHWGPLDNDWVFVAVLVLLAGVAWAVNRFYDEHYGRVTPAADREAKAIGMGLLGAALLFGLALLLRSRADWSLDLPVNPIPGVFGLTMLAYSAAVVTLRPHHIVIWGSLAVAGLLPVWSGDDPSNIGLVMCGVAVMANGVFDHLTIVRTLGPATLPTDG
;
A
#
# COMPACT_ATOMS: atom_id res chain seq x y z
N MET A 1 10.88 -8.71 29.72
CA MET A 1 10.57 -7.74 28.65
C MET A 1 10.13 -6.45 29.32
N ASP A 2 10.73 -5.31 28.97
CA ASP A 2 10.42 -4.02 29.59
C ASP A 2 8.98 -3.61 29.22
N PRO A 3 8.14 -3.14 30.19
CA PRO A 3 6.78 -2.68 29.93
C PRO A 3 6.68 -1.58 28.86
N THR A 4 7.73 -0.78 28.70
CA THR A 4 7.84 0.24 27.64
C THR A 4 8.00 -0.38 26.26
N GLN A 5 8.75 -1.45 26.13
CA GLN A 5 8.92 -2.21 24.88
C GLN A 5 7.62 -2.93 24.48
N LEU A 6 6.89 -3.48 25.44
CA LEU A 6 5.58 -4.09 25.19
C LEU A 6 4.55 -3.08 24.70
N ARG A 7 4.54 -1.88 25.29
CA ARG A 7 3.63 -0.80 24.86
C ARG A 7 3.97 -0.28 23.47
N SER A 8 5.26 -0.13 23.15
CA SER A 8 5.67 0.31 21.80
C SER A 8 5.36 -0.76 20.75
N ALA A 9 5.64 -2.02 21.03
CA ALA A 9 5.30 -3.14 20.14
C ALA A 9 3.78 -3.24 19.92
N ALA A 10 2.98 -3.10 20.97
CA ALA A 10 1.52 -3.07 20.89
C ALA A 10 1.02 -1.87 20.06
N ALA A 11 1.62 -0.69 20.25
CA ALA A 11 1.24 0.50 19.49
C ALA A 11 1.59 0.41 18.00
N GLU A 12 2.66 -0.29 17.64
CA GLU A 12 3.06 -0.53 16.25
C GLU A 12 2.30 -1.68 15.59
N HIS A 13 1.78 -2.61 16.37
CA HIS A 13 1.12 -3.82 15.90
C HIS A 13 0.01 -3.55 14.85
N ARG A 14 -0.82 -2.52 15.07
CA ARG A 14 -1.90 -2.17 14.14
C ARG A 14 -1.35 -1.74 12.77
N TYR A 15 -0.22 -1.05 12.73
CA TYR A 15 0.38 -0.55 11.50
C TYR A 15 1.22 -1.62 10.77
N LEU A 16 1.56 -2.71 11.47
CA LEU A 16 2.30 -3.83 10.93
C LEU A 16 1.40 -4.98 10.41
N ARG A 17 0.08 -4.78 10.34
CA ARG A 17 -0.86 -5.74 9.73
C ARG A 17 -0.66 -5.80 8.21
N GLY A 18 0.56 -6.16 7.82
CA GLY A 18 1.03 -6.05 6.45
C GLY A 18 0.21 -6.82 5.43
N LEU A 19 -0.34 -8.00 5.78
CA LEU A 19 -1.13 -8.79 4.82
C LEU A 19 -2.40 -8.07 4.32
N ILE A 20 -2.89 -7.03 5.02
CA ILE A 20 -4.00 -6.19 4.52
C ILE A 20 -3.56 -5.42 3.26
N GLN A 21 -2.27 -5.14 3.13
CA GLN A 21 -1.72 -4.45 1.96
C GLN A 21 -1.72 -5.32 0.70
N VAL A 22 -1.75 -6.66 0.84
CA VAL A 22 -1.76 -7.57 -0.31
C VAL A 22 -3.00 -7.39 -1.19
N PRO A 23 -4.25 -7.47 -0.68
CA PRO A 23 -5.42 -7.18 -1.51
C PRO A 23 -5.46 -5.73 -2.01
N VAL A 24 -4.89 -4.77 -1.27
CA VAL A 24 -4.75 -3.38 -1.75
C VAL A 24 -3.79 -3.29 -2.92
N GLY A 25 -2.63 -3.95 -2.86
CA GLY A 25 -1.69 -4.00 -3.99
C GLY A 25 -2.28 -4.72 -5.22
N LEU A 26 -3.03 -5.81 -5.00
CA LEU A 26 -3.78 -6.48 -6.07
C LEU A 26 -4.81 -5.57 -6.72
N LEU A 27 -5.47 -4.68 -5.95
CA LEU A 27 -6.41 -3.70 -6.48
C LEU A 27 -5.75 -2.78 -7.52
N PHE A 28 -4.51 -2.30 -7.26
CA PHE A 28 -3.77 -1.49 -8.24
C PHE A 28 -3.49 -2.27 -9.54
N ILE A 29 -3.12 -3.56 -9.42
CA ILE A 29 -2.86 -4.41 -10.59
C ILE A 29 -4.16 -4.67 -11.36
N VAL A 30 -5.26 -4.97 -10.67
CA VAL A 30 -6.56 -5.17 -11.29
C VAL A 30 -7.06 -3.90 -11.99
N ALA A 31 -6.82 -2.72 -11.37
CA ALA A 31 -7.15 -1.45 -11.99
C ALA A 31 -6.34 -1.20 -13.27
N ALA A 32 -5.04 -1.51 -13.26
CA ALA A 32 -4.21 -1.41 -14.46
C ALA A 32 -4.70 -2.33 -15.59
N LEU A 33 -5.04 -3.58 -15.26
CA LEU A 33 -5.57 -4.56 -16.23
C LEU A 33 -6.96 -4.16 -16.75
N GLY A 34 -7.81 -3.57 -15.89
CA GLY A 34 -9.12 -3.05 -16.30
C GLY A 34 -8.98 -1.87 -17.26
N ASN A 35 -8.02 -0.96 -17.01
CA ASN A 35 -7.73 0.16 -17.93
C ASN A 35 -7.28 -0.32 -19.32
N GLU A 36 -6.58 -1.46 -19.40
CA GLU A 36 -6.15 -2.08 -20.66
C GLU A 36 -7.24 -2.94 -21.30
N HIS A 37 -8.47 -2.94 -20.80
CA HIS A 37 -9.54 -3.81 -21.29
C HIS A 37 -9.14 -5.29 -21.37
N TRP A 38 -8.34 -5.76 -20.41
CA TRP A 38 -7.73 -7.09 -20.44
C TRP A 38 -8.74 -8.19 -20.12
N GLY A 39 -9.08 -8.97 -21.14
CA GLY A 39 -9.87 -10.20 -21.02
C GLY A 39 -11.18 -10.02 -20.25
N PRO A 40 -11.44 -10.81 -19.18
CA PRO A 40 -12.69 -10.75 -18.45
C PRO A 40 -12.89 -9.43 -17.66
N LEU A 41 -11.82 -8.65 -17.40
CA LEU A 41 -11.89 -7.38 -16.67
C LEU A 41 -12.44 -6.22 -17.51
N ASP A 42 -12.61 -6.41 -18.81
CA ASP A 42 -13.33 -5.49 -19.70
C ASP A 42 -14.84 -5.44 -19.36
N ASN A 43 -15.35 -6.46 -18.67
CA ASN A 43 -16.73 -6.47 -18.21
C ASN A 43 -16.84 -5.82 -16.83
N ASP A 44 -17.59 -4.71 -16.75
CA ASP A 44 -17.80 -3.93 -15.51
C ASP A 44 -18.28 -4.80 -14.34
N TRP A 45 -19.14 -5.78 -14.58
CA TRP A 45 -19.65 -6.67 -13.52
C TRP A 45 -18.56 -7.59 -12.97
N VAL A 46 -17.70 -8.09 -13.85
CA VAL A 46 -16.54 -8.91 -13.43
C VAL A 46 -15.56 -8.06 -12.65
N PHE A 47 -15.29 -6.83 -13.11
CA PHE A 47 -14.45 -5.88 -12.39
C PHE A 47 -14.99 -5.60 -10.99
N VAL A 48 -16.29 -5.25 -10.88
CA VAL A 48 -16.94 -5.02 -9.57
C VAL A 48 -16.90 -6.27 -8.70
N ALA A 49 -17.14 -7.46 -9.25
CA ALA A 49 -17.05 -8.72 -8.49
C ALA A 49 -15.65 -8.95 -7.92
N VAL A 50 -14.60 -8.65 -8.69
CA VAL A 50 -13.21 -8.73 -8.21
C VAL A 50 -12.94 -7.73 -7.10
N LEU A 51 -13.45 -6.48 -7.20
CA LEU A 51 -13.33 -5.49 -6.13
C LEU A 51 -13.99 -5.97 -4.83
N VAL A 52 -15.20 -6.52 -4.92
CA VAL A 52 -15.92 -7.07 -3.76
C VAL A 52 -15.14 -8.25 -3.16
N LEU A 53 -14.58 -9.11 -3.99
CA LEU A 53 -13.75 -10.23 -3.53
C LEU A 53 -12.52 -9.74 -2.78
N LEU A 54 -11.80 -8.76 -3.32
CA LEU A 54 -10.60 -8.17 -2.68
C LEU A 54 -10.96 -7.49 -1.35
N ALA A 55 -12.08 -6.80 -1.29
CA ALA A 55 -12.59 -6.22 -0.04
C ALA A 55 -12.93 -7.31 0.99
N GLY A 56 -13.55 -8.41 0.57
CA GLY A 56 -13.81 -9.58 1.41
C GLY A 56 -12.52 -10.22 1.95
N VAL A 57 -11.51 -10.37 1.10
CA VAL A 57 -10.18 -10.86 1.50
C VAL A 57 -9.53 -9.91 2.52
N ALA A 58 -9.57 -8.61 2.28
CA ALA A 58 -9.01 -7.62 3.21
C ALA A 58 -9.73 -7.67 4.57
N TRP A 59 -11.05 -7.84 4.58
CA TRP A 59 -11.84 -8.02 5.79
C TRP A 59 -11.45 -9.31 6.53
N ALA A 60 -11.34 -10.43 5.81
CA ALA A 60 -10.97 -11.72 6.39
C ALA A 60 -9.55 -11.67 7.00
N VAL A 61 -8.60 -11.05 6.31
CA VAL A 61 -7.23 -10.84 6.80
C VAL A 61 -7.23 -9.97 8.05
N ASN A 62 -8.02 -8.89 8.08
CA ASN A 62 -8.13 -8.04 9.26
C ASN A 62 -8.69 -8.81 10.46
N ARG A 63 -9.72 -9.62 10.23
CA ARG A 63 -10.30 -10.50 11.25
C ARG A 63 -9.28 -11.53 11.75
N PHE A 64 -8.51 -12.14 10.86
CA PHE A 64 -7.40 -13.02 11.23
C PHE A 64 -6.43 -12.36 12.21
N TYR A 65 -6.02 -11.11 11.94
CA TYR A 65 -5.16 -10.38 12.86
C TYR A 65 -5.82 -10.10 14.21
N ASP A 66 -7.10 -9.75 14.22
CA ASP A 66 -7.85 -9.51 15.47
C ASP A 66 -7.95 -10.77 16.35
N GLU A 67 -8.13 -11.93 15.73
CA GLU A 67 -8.28 -13.21 16.41
C GLU A 67 -6.94 -13.77 16.92
N HIS A 68 -5.85 -13.62 16.16
CA HIS A 68 -4.56 -14.25 16.49
C HIS A 68 -3.57 -13.34 17.21
N TYR A 69 -3.64 -12.05 16.97
CA TYR A 69 -2.71 -11.08 17.56
C TYR A 69 -3.40 -10.04 18.48
N GLY A 70 -4.73 -10.14 18.61
CA GLY A 70 -5.53 -9.26 19.45
C GLY A 70 -5.85 -7.90 18.84
N ARG A 71 -6.81 -7.21 19.46
CA ARG A 71 -7.20 -5.86 19.08
C ARG A 71 -6.39 -4.86 19.87
N VAL A 72 -5.65 -4.02 19.18
CA VAL A 72 -4.94 -2.89 19.78
C VAL A 72 -5.57 -1.60 19.27
N THR A 73 -6.03 -0.77 20.22
CA THR A 73 -6.52 0.57 19.91
C THR A 73 -5.33 1.53 19.87
N PRO A 74 -5.03 2.18 18.73
CA PRO A 74 -3.95 3.14 18.66
C PRO A 74 -4.27 4.37 19.52
N ALA A 75 -3.22 5.10 19.91
CA ALA A 75 -3.42 6.40 20.53
C ALA A 75 -4.06 7.37 19.52
N ALA A 76 -5.01 8.18 19.99
CA ALA A 76 -5.83 9.04 19.13
C ALA A 76 -4.99 10.04 18.29
N ASP A 77 -3.89 10.53 18.84
CA ASP A 77 -2.94 11.42 18.15
C ASP A 77 -2.24 10.72 16.98
N ARG A 78 -1.86 9.46 17.14
CA ARG A 78 -1.23 8.65 16.11
C ARG A 78 -2.23 8.28 15.00
N GLU A 79 -3.46 7.99 15.37
CA GLU A 79 -4.53 7.71 14.40
C GLU A 79 -4.88 8.97 13.58
N ALA A 80 -5.02 10.11 14.22
CA ALA A 80 -5.24 11.39 13.54
C ALA A 80 -4.09 11.73 12.57
N LYS A 81 -2.84 11.49 12.97
CA LYS A 81 -1.66 11.66 12.12
C LYS A 81 -1.68 10.71 10.93
N ALA A 82 -2.03 9.44 11.14
CA ALA A 82 -2.12 8.46 10.06
C ALA A 82 -3.20 8.84 9.03
N ILE A 83 -4.37 9.26 9.50
CA ILE A 83 -5.47 9.74 8.64
C ILE A 83 -5.02 11.01 7.89
N GLY A 84 -4.44 11.98 8.58
CA GLY A 84 -3.96 13.23 7.97
C GLY A 84 -2.92 12.99 6.88
N MET A 85 -1.94 12.13 7.13
CA MET A 85 -0.91 11.77 6.14
C MET A 85 -1.51 10.99 4.96
N GLY A 86 -2.48 10.10 5.22
CA GLY A 86 -3.19 9.37 4.17
C GLY A 86 -4.00 10.32 3.26
N LEU A 87 -4.73 11.26 3.85
CA LEU A 87 -5.48 12.27 3.10
C LEU A 87 -4.57 13.20 2.29
N LEU A 88 -3.45 13.63 2.88
CA LEU A 88 -2.46 14.46 2.18
C LEU A 88 -1.87 13.69 0.98
N GLY A 89 -1.49 12.43 1.17
CA GLY A 89 -0.99 11.59 0.08
C GLY A 89 -2.00 11.40 -1.03
N ALA A 90 -3.26 11.11 -0.68
CA ALA A 90 -4.35 10.99 -1.64
C ALA A 90 -4.59 12.31 -2.40
N ALA A 91 -4.56 13.45 -1.70
CA ALA A 91 -4.73 14.77 -2.32
C ALA A 91 -3.58 15.10 -3.27
N LEU A 92 -2.34 14.78 -2.91
CA LEU A 92 -1.17 14.96 -3.77
C LEU A 92 -1.26 14.10 -5.05
N LEU A 93 -1.61 12.83 -4.91
CA LEU A 93 -1.76 11.92 -6.06
C LEU A 93 -2.92 12.35 -6.96
N PHE A 94 -4.05 12.72 -6.38
CA PHE A 94 -5.21 13.21 -7.12
C PHE A 94 -4.90 14.54 -7.83
N GLY A 95 -4.27 15.47 -7.12
CA GLY A 95 -3.82 16.74 -7.70
C GLY A 95 -2.83 16.56 -8.84
N LEU A 96 -1.89 15.61 -8.69
CA LEU A 96 -0.96 15.23 -9.76
C LEU A 96 -1.69 14.64 -10.97
N ALA A 97 -2.64 13.72 -10.74
CA ALA A 97 -3.44 13.12 -11.82
C ALA A 97 -4.23 14.19 -12.59
N LEU A 98 -4.86 15.15 -11.88
CA LEU A 98 -5.55 16.26 -12.51
C LEU A 98 -4.60 17.17 -13.30
N LEU A 99 -3.41 17.46 -12.74
CA LEU A 99 -2.39 18.27 -13.40
C LEU A 99 -1.92 17.61 -14.69
N LEU A 100 -1.62 16.31 -14.64
CA LEU A 100 -1.20 15.55 -15.82
C LEU A 100 -2.30 15.53 -16.89
N ARG A 101 -3.55 15.32 -16.47
CA ARG A 101 -4.71 15.34 -17.38
C ARG A 101 -4.92 16.72 -18.01
N SER A 102 -4.76 17.82 -17.25
CA SER A 102 -4.90 19.19 -17.77
C SER A 102 -3.77 19.59 -18.71
N ARG A 103 -2.66 18.88 -18.69
CA ARG A 103 -1.47 19.13 -19.52
C ARG A 103 -1.32 18.16 -20.68
N ALA A 104 -2.32 17.31 -20.94
CA ALA A 104 -2.32 16.39 -22.07
C ALA A 104 -2.10 17.11 -23.43
N ASP A 105 -2.42 18.42 -23.50
CA ASP A 105 -2.17 19.26 -24.69
C ASP A 105 -0.76 19.88 -24.72
N TRP A 106 0.03 19.68 -23.67
CA TRP A 106 1.41 20.18 -23.65
C TRP A 106 2.34 19.14 -24.27
N SER A 107 3.04 19.51 -25.34
CA SER A 107 4.03 18.70 -26.05
C SER A 107 5.31 18.38 -25.26
N LEU A 108 5.25 18.38 -23.93
CA LEU A 108 6.31 17.92 -23.07
C LEU A 108 6.15 16.41 -22.87
N ASP A 109 6.62 15.65 -23.85
CA ASP A 109 6.86 14.22 -23.72
C ASP A 109 7.96 13.99 -22.66
N LEU A 110 7.59 14.11 -21.39
CA LEU A 110 8.48 13.70 -20.31
C LEU A 110 8.50 12.17 -20.29
N PRO A 111 9.65 11.54 -20.55
CA PRO A 111 9.77 10.08 -20.55
C PRO A 111 9.73 9.49 -19.13
N VAL A 112 9.09 10.18 -18.19
CA VAL A 112 9.02 9.81 -16.78
C VAL A 112 7.56 9.63 -16.37
N ASN A 113 7.30 8.61 -15.55
CA ASN A 113 5.99 8.42 -14.93
C ASN A 113 6.04 8.94 -13.48
N PRO A 114 5.51 10.13 -13.18
CA PRO A 114 5.60 10.71 -11.85
C PRO A 114 4.72 10.00 -10.80
N ILE A 115 3.76 9.18 -11.21
CA ILE A 115 2.82 8.50 -10.29
C ILE A 115 3.56 7.57 -9.31
N PRO A 116 4.39 6.62 -9.75
CA PRO A 116 5.18 5.79 -8.83
C PRO A 116 6.12 6.62 -7.96
N GLY A 117 6.72 7.68 -8.53
CA GLY A 117 7.63 8.57 -7.82
C GLY A 117 6.96 9.26 -6.63
N VAL A 118 5.84 9.93 -6.88
CA VAL A 118 5.08 10.62 -5.83
C VAL A 118 4.49 9.64 -4.83
N PHE A 119 3.99 8.49 -5.30
CA PHE A 119 3.47 7.45 -4.42
C PHE A 119 4.56 6.91 -3.50
N GLY A 120 5.74 6.56 -4.04
CA GLY A 120 6.88 6.09 -3.26
C GLY A 120 7.35 7.09 -2.21
N LEU A 121 7.49 8.36 -2.57
CA LEU A 121 7.85 9.43 -1.62
C LEU A 121 6.78 9.63 -0.54
N THR A 122 5.50 9.59 -0.91
CA THR A 122 4.39 9.71 0.05
C THR A 122 4.39 8.56 1.05
N MET A 123 4.59 7.33 0.58
CA MET A 123 4.64 6.15 1.42
C MET A 123 5.89 6.12 2.31
N LEU A 124 7.02 6.64 1.83
CA LEU A 124 8.23 6.81 2.63
C LEU A 124 8.00 7.81 3.76
N ALA A 125 7.40 8.97 3.44
CA ALA A 125 7.04 9.98 4.42
C ALA A 125 6.03 9.46 5.45
N TYR A 126 5.01 8.72 5.00
CA TYR A 126 4.05 8.04 5.88
C TYR A 126 4.74 7.06 6.82
N SER A 127 5.62 6.22 6.29
CA SER A 127 6.37 5.24 7.10
C SER A 127 7.25 5.93 8.15
N ALA A 128 7.89 7.03 7.81
CA ALA A 128 8.70 7.82 8.74
C ALA A 128 7.87 8.54 9.81
N ALA A 129 6.66 8.99 9.47
CA ALA A 129 5.84 9.82 10.34
C ALA A 129 4.91 9.03 11.28
N VAL A 130 4.42 7.87 10.84
CA VAL A 130 3.36 7.10 11.50
C VAL A 130 3.85 5.75 12.01
N VAL A 131 4.66 5.07 11.20
CA VAL A 131 5.28 3.78 11.50
C VAL A 131 6.74 4.02 11.82
N THR A 132 7.41 3.14 12.52
CA THR A 132 8.87 3.24 12.64
C THR A 132 9.52 2.90 11.31
N LEU A 133 10.31 3.82 10.76
CA LEU A 133 11.00 3.62 9.49
C LEU A 133 11.96 2.43 9.58
N ARG A 134 11.76 1.45 8.72
CA ARG A 134 12.54 0.22 8.66
C ARG A 134 13.32 0.12 7.35
N PRO A 135 14.41 -0.67 7.30
CA PRO A 135 15.21 -0.79 6.08
C PRO A 135 14.41 -1.19 4.84
N HIS A 136 13.43 -2.11 4.96
CA HIS A 136 12.60 -2.51 3.83
C HIS A 136 11.69 -1.39 3.32
N HIS A 137 11.20 -0.49 4.20
CA HIS A 137 10.44 0.70 3.77
C HIS A 137 11.31 1.59 2.88
N ILE A 138 12.58 1.83 3.29
CA ILE A 138 13.50 2.65 2.51
C ILE A 138 13.79 2.01 1.15
N VAL A 139 14.03 0.71 1.13
CA VAL A 139 14.34 -0.02 -0.12
C VAL A 139 13.11 -0.01 -1.04
N ILE A 140 11.94 -0.42 -0.56
CA ILE A 140 10.74 -0.57 -1.40
C ILE A 140 10.26 0.80 -1.89
N TRP A 141 10.00 1.73 -0.97
CA TRP A 141 9.45 3.04 -1.34
C TRP A 141 10.47 3.93 -2.03
N GLY A 142 11.75 3.83 -1.62
CA GLY A 142 12.86 4.52 -2.29
C GLY A 142 13.08 4.02 -3.71
N SER A 143 13.06 2.71 -3.94
CA SER A 143 13.14 2.14 -5.28
C SER A 143 11.98 2.57 -6.15
N LEU A 144 10.75 2.60 -5.61
CA LEU A 144 9.57 3.06 -6.33
C LEU A 144 9.67 4.57 -6.66
N ALA A 145 10.17 5.38 -5.73
CA ALA A 145 10.40 6.80 -5.96
C ALA A 145 11.42 7.03 -7.11
N VAL A 146 12.51 6.26 -7.12
CA VAL A 146 13.51 6.31 -8.20
C VAL A 146 12.94 5.80 -9.51
N ALA A 147 12.15 4.71 -9.47
CA ALA A 147 11.52 4.14 -10.67
C ALA A 147 10.60 5.14 -11.40
N GLY A 148 9.96 6.05 -10.67
CA GLY A 148 9.19 7.14 -11.27
C GLY A 148 10.01 8.15 -12.08
N LEU A 149 11.34 8.18 -11.89
CA LEU A 149 12.27 9.03 -12.64
C LEU A 149 12.85 8.32 -13.87
N LEU A 150 12.64 7.01 -13.99
CA LEU A 150 13.16 6.25 -15.14
C LEU A 150 12.20 6.39 -16.31
N PRO A 151 12.74 6.52 -17.54
CA PRO A 151 11.92 6.52 -18.73
C PRO A 151 11.21 5.17 -18.88
N VAL A 152 9.90 5.22 -19.07
CA VAL A 152 9.10 4.01 -19.31
C VAL A 152 9.04 3.76 -20.82
N TRP A 153 9.61 2.66 -21.24
CA TRP A 153 9.78 2.31 -22.67
C TRP A 153 8.58 1.58 -23.28
N SER A 154 7.46 1.46 -22.58
CA SER A 154 6.26 0.84 -23.14
C SER A 154 5.52 1.85 -24.02
N GLY A 155 5.28 1.47 -25.25
CA GLY A 155 4.65 2.33 -26.26
C GLY A 155 3.18 2.66 -26.00
N ASP A 156 2.53 1.95 -25.04
CA ASP A 156 1.12 2.14 -24.69
C ASP A 156 0.98 3.01 -23.44
N ASP A 157 0.07 2.82 -22.56
CA ASP A 157 -0.16 3.74 -21.47
C ASP A 157 0.85 3.58 -20.31
N PRO A 158 1.83 4.49 -20.12
CA PRO A 158 2.80 4.39 -19.03
C PRO A 158 2.15 4.47 -17.65
N SER A 159 0.93 4.97 -17.52
CA SER A 159 0.20 5.06 -16.25
C SER A 159 -0.13 3.68 -15.71
N ASN A 160 -0.46 2.72 -16.55
CA ASN A 160 -0.82 1.37 -16.14
C ASN A 160 0.39 0.60 -15.61
N ILE A 161 1.58 0.77 -16.20
CA ILE A 161 2.81 0.22 -15.64
C ILE A 161 3.08 0.82 -14.26
N GLY A 162 2.88 2.12 -14.11
CA GLY A 162 3.00 2.81 -12.83
C GLY A 162 2.08 2.22 -11.75
N LEU A 163 0.82 1.90 -12.10
CA LEU A 163 -0.11 1.23 -11.19
C LEU A 163 0.37 -0.16 -10.79
N VAL A 164 0.83 -0.96 -11.74
CA VAL A 164 1.39 -2.30 -11.46
C VAL A 164 2.59 -2.20 -10.51
N MET A 165 3.51 -1.27 -10.77
CA MET A 165 4.68 -1.05 -9.90
C MET A 165 4.26 -0.65 -8.47
N CYS A 166 3.29 0.26 -8.33
CA CYS A 166 2.72 0.62 -7.03
C CYS A 166 2.09 -0.60 -6.34
N GLY A 167 1.32 -1.40 -7.07
CA GLY A 167 0.68 -2.61 -6.54
C GLY A 167 1.70 -3.61 -6.02
N VAL A 168 2.74 -3.91 -6.80
CA VAL A 168 3.83 -4.82 -6.39
C VAL A 168 4.57 -4.29 -5.16
N ALA A 169 4.88 -2.99 -5.13
CA ALA A 169 5.54 -2.37 -3.99
C ALA A 169 4.70 -2.45 -2.71
N VAL A 170 3.39 -2.18 -2.80
CA VAL A 170 2.44 -2.31 -1.67
C VAL A 170 2.40 -3.74 -1.17
N MET A 171 2.29 -4.73 -2.07
CA MET A 171 2.27 -6.15 -1.68
C MET A 171 3.58 -6.57 -1.02
N ALA A 172 4.73 -6.20 -1.60
CA ALA A 172 6.04 -6.50 -1.04
C ALA A 172 6.18 -5.91 0.37
N ASN A 173 5.84 -4.62 0.53
CA ASN A 173 5.85 -3.99 1.85
C ASN A 173 4.96 -4.73 2.85
N GLY A 174 3.75 -5.12 2.44
CA GLY A 174 2.83 -5.87 3.29
C GLY A 174 3.39 -7.21 3.75
N VAL A 175 4.06 -7.94 2.88
CA VAL A 175 4.71 -9.20 3.23
C VAL A 175 5.85 -8.97 4.23
N PHE A 176 6.71 -7.97 4.02
CA PHE A 176 7.81 -7.67 4.94
C PHE A 176 7.33 -7.19 6.31
N ASP A 177 6.27 -6.38 6.36
CA ASP A 177 5.64 -5.97 7.60
C ASP A 177 5.06 -7.17 8.36
N HIS A 178 4.37 -8.08 7.66
CA HIS A 178 3.87 -9.32 8.27
C HIS A 178 5.01 -10.19 8.81
N LEU A 179 6.06 -10.41 8.04
CA LEU A 179 7.23 -11.18 8.49
C LEU A 179 7.87 -10.54 9.73
N THR A 180 7.81 -9.22 9.84
CA THR A 180 8.30 -8.51 11.00
C THR A 180 7.44 -8.78 12.24
N ILE A 181 6.10 -8.81 12.11
CA ILE A 181 5.21 -9.22 13.21
C ILE A 181 5.53 -10.62 13.67
N VAL A 182 5.59 -11.58 12.74
CA VAL A 182 5.85 -12.99 13.07
C VAL A 182 7.20 -13.15 13.79
N ARG A 183 8.23 -12.41 13.37
CA ARG A 183 9.55 -12.45 14.03
C ARG A 183 9.55 -11.80 15.42
N THR A 184 8.72 -10.78 15.62
CA THR A 184 8.71 -10.00 16.88
C THR A 184 7.79 -10.62 17.93
N LEU A 185 6.61 -11.11 17.52
CA LEU A 185 5.59 -11.64 18.42
C LEU A 185 5.56 -13.18 18.47
N GLY A 186 6.31 -13.83 17.57
CA GLY A 186 6.25 -15.27 17.35
C GLY A 186 5.10 -15.68 16.42
N PRO A 187 5.06 -16.95 16.00
CA PRO A 187 3.94 -17.48 15.26
C PRO A 187 2.67 -17.39 16.11
N ALA A 188 1.55 -17.07 15.45
CA ALA A 188 0.25 -17.05 16.10
C ALA A 188 0.02 -18.44 16.75
N THR A 189 0.04 -18.48 18.08
CA THR A 189 -0.32 -19.70 18.80
C THR A 189 -1.84 -19.83 18.74
N LEU A 190 -2.32 -20.89 18.09
CA LEU A 190 -3.71 -21.27 18.26
C LEU A 190 -4.00 -21.44 19.75
N PRO A 191 -5.13 -20.93 20.26
CA PRO A 191 -5.53 -21.24 21.61
C PRO A 191 -5.53 -22.78 21.74
N THR A 192 -4.67 -23.32 22.57
CA THR A 192 -4.78 -24.71 22.98
C THR A 192 -6.03 -24.78 23.83
N ASP A 193 -7.11 -25.34 23.24
CA ASP A 193 -8.32 -25.66 23.99
C ASP A 193 -7.90 -26.48 25.20
N GLY A 194 -7.90 -25.84 26.39
CA GLY A 194 -7.73 -26.48 27.68
C GLY A 194 -9.04 -26.91 28.26
#